data_5ebcb5f05872d95904b14ad6bf5112f6
#
_entry.id   5ebcb5f05872d95904b14ad6bf5112f6
#
_cell.length_a   1.000
_cell.length_b   1.000
_cell.length_c   1.000
_cell.angle_alpha   90.00
_cell.angle_beta   90.00
_cell.angle_gamma   90.00
#
_symmetry.space_group_name_H-M   'P 1'
#
loop_
_entity.id
_entity.type
_entity.pdbx_description
1 polymer ?
#
loop_
_entity_poly.entity_id
_entity_poly.type
_entity_poly.pdbx_seq_one_letter_code
_entity_poly.pdbx_strand_id
1 'polypeptide(L)'
;MSYLFSSESVSEGHPDKVADQISDAILDQFLAYDDKAHCAVESFVTTGQVVIMGEVRSAEYIDLATIARRTINKIGYTKSEYQFDGNSCGILTAIHEQSDDINRGVEREEDENQGAGDQGMMFGYACNETENYMPVSLDLAQLIMKTLADIRKEGKEMTYLRPDSKSQVTIEYSDDNIPQRIDTIVLSTQHDDFIKKSNGEDDDDAMLAKIREDVINILIPRVKTHLSDKVLALFNDDIKYFVNPTGKFVIGGPHGDTGLTGRKIIVDTYGGKGAHGGGAFSGKDSSKVDRSAAYATRYIAKNMVAAGVADEMLVQVSYAIGVAEPVSIYVNTYGRSHVNMADSEIAKKIAEMFDLRPKAIERQLKLRQPMFFETAAYGHMGRKNEVVEKTFTSRYHEAKTMKVELFTWEKLDKVDEIKKAFGL
;
A
#
# COMPACT_ATOMS: atom_id res chain seq x y z
N MET A 1 29.34 -12.70 -9.44
CA MET A 1 28.11 -13.41 -9.91
C MET A 1 26.94 -12.47 -9.75
N SER A 2 25.77 -12.83 -10.30
CA SER A 2 24.54 -12.03 -10.20
C SER A 2 23.37 -12.94 -9.88
N TYR A 3 22.25 -12.38 -9.39
CA TYR A 3 21.02 -13.11 -9.11
C TYR A 3 19.79 -12.29 -9.55
N LEU A 4 18.68 -12.98 -9.78
CA LEU A 4 17.43 -12.35 -10.17
C LEU A 4 16.50 -12.26 -8.95
N PHE A 5 15.86 -11.09 -8.77
CA PHE A 5 14.84 -10.87 -7.75
C PHE A 5 13.60 -10.21 -8.36
N SER A 6 12.43 -10.69 -7.98
CA SER A 6 11.15 -10.22 -8.52
C SER A 6 10.25 -9.67 -7.44
N SER A 7 9.58 -8.57 -7.75
CA SER A 7 8.45 -8.06 -6.95
C SER A 7 7.23 -7.89 -7.85
N GLU A 8 6.06 -8.05 -7.26
CA GLU A 8 4.77 -7.86 -7.95
C GLU A 8 4.01 -6.66 -7.39
N SER A 9 3.11 -6.12 -8.20
CA SER A 9 2.10 -5.17 -7.78
C SER A 9 0.78 -5.44 -8.47
N VAL A 10 -0.31 -4.88 -7.94
CA VAL A 10 -1.64 -5.00 -8.50
C VAL A 10 -2.31 -3.62 -8.57
N SER A 11 -3.26 -3.47 -9.51
CA SER A 11 -4.01 -2.22 -9.66
C SER A 11 -5.03 -2.00 -8.54
N GLU A 12 -5.55 -0.79 -8.46
CA GLU A 12 -6.68 -0.45 -7.59
C GLU A 12 -7.94 -1.28 -7.87
N GLY A 13 -8.06 -1.85 -9.08
CA GLY A 13 -9.19 -2.71 -9.48
C GLY A 13 -9.01 -4.18 -9.17
N HIS A 14 -7.84 -4.61 -8.68
CA HIS A 14 -7.66 -5.99 -8.19
C HIS A 14 -8.62 -6.26 -7.02
N PRO A 15 -9.28 -7.45 -6.96
CA PRO A 15 -10.30 -7.73 -5.95
C PRO A 15 -9.87 -7.45 -4.50
N ASP A 16 -8.66 -7.88 -4.11
CA ASP A 16 -8.15 -7.62 -2.76
C ASP A 16 -7.93 -6.12 -2.52
N LYS A 17 -7.49 -5.35 -3.53
CA LYS A 17 -7.33 -3.89 -3.39
C LYS A 17 -8.66 -3.13 -3.43
N VAL A 18 -9.67 -3.66 -4.08
CA VAL A 18 -11.05 -3.15 -3.95
C VAL A 18 -11.53 -3.27 -2.52
N ALA A 19 -11.30 -4.43 -1.89
CA ALA A 19 -11.66 -4.67 -0.49
C ALA A 19 -10.89 -3.72 0.46
N ASP A 20 -9.57 -3.59 0.29
CA ASP A 20 -8.74 -2.67 1.07
C ASP A 20 -9.23 -1.21 0.96
N GLN A 21 -9.53 -0.75 -0.25
CA GLN A 21 -10.03 0.61 -0.48
C GLN A 21 -11.41 0.86 0.14
N ILE A 22 -12.30 -0.12 0.14
CA ILE A 22 -13.60 0.00 0.83
C ILE A 22 -13.38 0.13 2.33
N SER A 23 -12.55 -0.72 2.92
CA SER A 23 -12.25 -0.72 4.36
C SER A 23 -11.60 0.59 4.81
N ASP A 24 -10.62 1.11 4.07
CA ASP A 24 -9.97 2.39 4.38
C ASP A 24 -10.84 3.62 4.09
N ALA A 25 -11.73 3.57 3.09
CA ALA A 25 -12.71 4.62 2.86
C ALA A 25 -13.70 4.75 4.03
N ILE A 26 -14.09 3.62 4.62
CA ILE A 26 -14.95 3.56 5.81
C ILE A 26 -14.22 4.12 7.03
N LEU A 27 -12.98 3.69 7.27
CA LEU A 27 -12.13 4.22 8.34
C LEU A 27 -11.97 5.74 8.24
N ASP A 28 -11.63 6.25 7.05
CA ASP A 28 -11.47 7.69 6.82
C ASP A 28 -12.77 8.46 7.07
N GLN A 29 -13.91 7.89 6.72
CA GLN A 29 -15.20 8.51 6.98
C GLN A 29 -15.50 8.62 8.48
N PHE A 30 -15.18 7.58 9.28
CA PHE A 30 -15.29 7.65 10.73
C PHE A 30 -14.36 8.73 11.29
N LEU A 31 -13.07 8.71 10.93
CA LEU A 31 -12.08 9.66 11.44
C LEU A 31 -12.37 11.12 11.05
N ALA A 32 -13.06 11.34 9.95
CA ALA A 32 -13.45 12.68 9.53
C ALA A 32 -14.47 13.33 10.48
N TYR A 33 -15.35 12.55 11.11
CA TYR A 33 -16.39 13.04 12.01
C TYR A 33 -16.10 12.75 13.49
N ASP A 34 -15.34 11.67 13.76
CA ASP A 34 -14.92 11.26 15.11
C ASP A 34 -13.45 10.85 15.09
N ASP A 35 -12.56 11.74 15.49
CA ASP A 35 -11.12 11.50 15.56
C ASP A 35 -10.70 10.49 16.66
N LYS A 36 -11.67 10.10 17.52
CA LYS A 36 -11.49 9.08 18.56
C LYS A 36 -12.04 7.71 18.16
N ALA A 37 -12.58 7.58 16.93
CA ALA A 37 -13.13 6.32 16.46
C ALA A 37 -12.08 5.19 16.49
N HIS A 38 -12.49 4.02 16.95
CA HIS A 38 -11.74 2.78 16.86
C HIS A 38 -12.39 1.89 15.84
N CYS A 39 -11.63 1.45 14.83
CA CYS A 39 -12.11 0.66 13.72
C CYS A 39 -11.20 -0.54 13.47
N ALA A 40 -11.83 -1.68 13.22
CA ALA A 40 -11.23 -2.86 12.63
C ALA A 40 -12.25 -3.40 11.62
N VAL A 41 -12.26 -2.82 10.41
CA VAL A 41 -13.23 -3.11 9.35
C VAL A 41 -12.58 -3.91 8.25
N GLU A 42 -13.17 -5.05 7.94
CA GLU A 42 -12.76 -5.90 6.84
C GLU A 42 -13.87 -5.96 5.79
N SER A 43 -13.46 -6.05 4.54
CA SER A 43 -14.36 -6.15 3.40
C SER A 43 -14.05 -7.41 2.60
N PHE A 44 -15.11 -8.03 2.11
CA PHE A 44 -15.07 -9.14 1.18
C PHE A 44 -15.81 -8.75 -0.09
N VAL A 45 -15.25 -9.02 -1.25
CA VAL A 45 -15.87 -8.74 -2.56
C VAL A 45 -15.84 -9.98 -3.45
N THR A 46 -16.93 -10.21 -4.17
CA THR A 46 -17.06 -11.29 -5.14
C THR A 46 -18.09 -10.88 -6.20
N THR A 47 -18.45 -11.78 -7.12
CA THR A 47 -19.44 -11.50 -8.16
C THR A 47 -20.71 -10.86 -7.59
N GLY A 48 -20.99 -9.62 -7.97
CA GLY A 48 -22.20 -8.88 -7.60
C GLY A 48 -22.40 -8.63 -6.10
N GLN A 49 -21.40 -8.86 -5.23
CA GLN A 49 -21.58 -8.88 -3.79
C GLN A 49 -20.41 -8.22 -3.05
N VAL A 50 -20.75 -7.42 -2.03
CA VAL A 50 -19.82 -6.89 -1.02
C VAL A 50 -20.34 -7.28 0.37
N VAL A 51 -19.46 -7.73 1.25
CA VAL A 51 -19.75 -7.92 2.68
C VAL A 51 -18.75 -7.07 3.47
N ILE A 52 -19.26 -6.22 4.36
CA ILE A 52 -18.48 -5.36 5.24
C ILE A 52 -18.71 -5.86 6.67
N MET A 53 -17.63 -6.22 7.35
CA MET A 53 -17.70 -6.84 8.68
C MET A 53 -16.61 -6.25 9.59
N GLY A 54 -16.72 -6.50 10.89
CA GLY A 54 -15.72 -6.11 11.88
C GLY A 54 -16.32 -5.34 13.05
N GLU A 55 -15.43 -4.66 13.78
CA GLU A 55 -15.78 -3.92 14.98
C GLU A 55 -15.52 -2.42 14.81
N VAL A 56 -16.45 -1.62 15.31
CA VAL A 56 -16.33 -0.16 15.35
C VAL A 56 -16.81 0.36 16.70
N ARG A 57 -16.03 1.26 17.29
CA ARG A 57 -16.46 2.08 18.41
C ARG A 57 -16.35 3.54 18.00
N SER A 58 -17.48 4.21 17.84
CA SER A 58 -17.57 5.62 17.45
C SER A 58 -18.85 6.23 18.01
N ALA A 59 -18.82 7.55 18.26
CA ALA A 59 -20.01 8.31 18.57
C ALA A 59 -20.88 8.60 17.32
N GLU A 60 -20.37 8.30 16.13
CA GLU A 60 -20.96 8.70 14.86
C GLU A 60 -21.57 7.51 14.11
N TYR A 61 -22.63 7.77 13.36
CA TYR A 61 -23.25 6.80 12.46
C TYR A 61 -22.85 7.09 11.00
N ILE A 62 -22.40 6.07 10.28
CA ILE A 62 -21.88 6.16 8.93
C ILE A 62 -22.68 5.23 7.98
N ASP A 63 -23.08 5.77 6.81
CA ASP A 63 -23.73 4.98 5.76
C ASP A 63 -22.67 4.16 4.97
N LEU A 64 -22.35 2.97 5.48
CA LEU A 64 -21.33 2.07 4.93
C LEU A 64 -21.60 1.70 3.47
N ALA A 65 -22.87 1.44 3.13
CA ALA A 65 -23.25 1.04 1.79
C ALA A 65 -22.99 2.16 0.76
N THR A 66 -23.31 3.41 1.10
CA THR A 66 -23.02 4.55 0.23
C THR A 66 -21.53 4.77 0.03
N ILE A 67 -20.70 4.56 1.07
CA ILE A 67 -19.24 4.69 0.97
C ILE A 67 -18.68 3.60 0.06
N ALA A 68 -19.08 2.35 0.26
CA ALA A 68 -18.63 1.24 -0.58
C ALA A 68 -18.99 1.47 -2.06
N ARG A 69 -20.23 1.88 -2.36
CA ARG A 69 -20.66 2.20 -3.74
C ARG A 69 -19.82 3.31 -4.38
N ARG A 70 -19.57 4.38 -3.65
CA ARG A 70 -18.71 5.49 -4.13
C ARG A 70 -17.28 5.00 -4.42
N THR A 71 -16.73 4.18 -3.55
CA THR A 71 -15.39 3.60 -3.73
C THR A 71 -15.32 2.72 -4.96
N ILE A 72 -16.27 1.80 -5.14
CA ILE A 72 -16.34 0.90 -6.30
C ILE A 72 -16.46 1.72 -7.61
N ASN A 73 -17.32 2.74 -7.63
CA ASN A 73 -17.48 3.61 -8.80
C ASN A 73 -16.21 4.43 -9.09
N LYS A 74 -15.50 4.94 -8.04
CA LYS A 74 -14.24 5.68 -8.17
C LYS A 74 -13.12 4.81 -8.76
N ILE A 75 -13.08 3.53 -8.42
CA ILE A 75 -12.15 2.55 -9.01
C ILE A 75 -12.44 2.33 -10.50
N GLY A 76 -13.71 2.39 -10.91
CA GLY A 76 -14.11 2.25 -12.31
C GLY A 76 -15.01 1.04 -12.60
N TYR A 77 -15.49 0.35 -11.58
CA TYR A 77 -16.51 -0.68 -11.74
C TYR A 77 -17.88 -0.04 -11.80
N THR A 78 -18.23 0.45 -13.01
CA THR A 78 -19.44 1.26 -13.28
C THR A 78 -20.39 0.63 -14.29
N LYS A 79 -20.04 -0.53 -14.86
CA LYS A 79 -20.79 -1.22 -15.90
C LYS A 79 -21.28 -2.58 -15.42
N SER A 80 -22.55 -2.89 -15.67
CA SER A 80 -23.17 -4.16 -15.30
C SER A 80 -22.52 -5.38 -15.98
N GLU A 81 -21.93 -5.20 -17.15
CA GLU A 81 -21.20 -6.23 -17.88
C GLU A 81 -19.97 -6.77 -17.13
N TYR A 82 -19.44 -6.00 -16.15
CA TYR A 82 -18.35 -6.45 -15.27
C TYR A 82 -18.83 -7.43 -14.21
N GLN A 83 -20.15 -7.71 -14.10
CA GLN A 83 -20.78 -8.56 -13.07
C GLN A 83 -20.43 -8.14 -11.64
N PHE A 84 -19.92 -6.94 -11.50
CA PHE A 84 -19.61 -6.22 -10.26
C PHE A 84 -19.56 -4.74 -10.57
N ASP A 85 -20.52 -3.98 -10.06
CA ASP A 85 -20.56 -2.53 -10.24
C ASP A 85 -21.14 -1.82 -9.02
N GLY A 86 -20.70 -0.59 -8.78
CA GLY A 86 -21.05 0.18 -7.58
C GLY A 86 -22.52 0.53 -7.45
N ASN A 87 -23.31 0.48 -8.53
CA ASN A 87 -24.73 0.87 -8.50
C ASN A 87 -25.65 -0.32 -8.24
N SER A 88 -25.27 -1.55 -8.66
CA SER A 88 -26.14 -2.71 -8.62
C SER A 88 -25.70 -3.83 -7.69
N CYS A 89 -24.40 -3.91 -7.28
CA CYS A 89 -23.96 -4.97 -6.38
C CYS A 89 -24.70 -4.96 -5.05
N GLY A 90 -24.96 -6.16 -4.49
CA GLY A 90 -25.48 -6.32 -3.13
C GLY A 90 -24.43 -5.88 -2.10
N ILE A 91 -24.84 -5.18 -1.05
CA ILE A 91 -23.97 -4.82 0.07
C ILE A 91 -24.59 -5.29 1.37
N LEU A 92 -23.89 -6.20 2.05
CA LEU A 92 -24.24 -6.71 3.38
C LEU A 92 -23.30 -6.09 4.41
N THR A 93 -23.84 -5.77 5.57
CA THR A 93 -23.05 -5.22 6.69
C THR A 93 -23.25 -6.07 7.93
N ALA A 94 -22.14 -6.40 8.61
CA ALA A 94 -22.08 -7.16 9.86
C ALA A 94 -21.06 -6.49 10.80
N ILE A 95 -21.32 -5.24 11.15
CA ILE A 95 -20.51 -4.45 12.09
C ILE A 95 -21.12 -4.54 13.47
N HIS A 96 -20.30 -4.74 14.48
CA HIS A 96 -20.68 -4.74 15.89
C HIS A 96 -19.72 -3.87 16.71
N GLU A 97 -20.07 -3.65 17.99
CA GLU A 97 -19.24 -2.86 18.89
C GLU A 97 -17.98 -3.64 19.30
N GLN A 98 -16.88 -2.92 19.50
CA GLN A 98 -15.63 -3.50 19.99
C GLN A 98 -15.81 -4.05 21.40
N SER A 99 -15.21 -5.22 21.70
CA SER A 99 -15.27 -5.87 22.99
C SER A 99 -14.70 -5.01 24.14
N ASP A 100 -15.44 -4.90 25.23
CA ASP A 100 -15.01 -4.20 26.44
C ASP A 100 -13.77 -4.83 27.09
N ASP A 101 -13.54 -6.11 26.90
CA ASP A 101 -12.38 -6.82 27.45
C ASP A 101 -11.06 -6.37 26.80
N ILE A 102 -11.08 -6.09 25.51
CA ILE A 102 -9.92 -5.52 24.80
C ILE A 102 -9.67 -4.09 25.31
N ASN A 103 -10.70 -3.29 25.48
CA ASN A 103 -10.59 -1.90 25.93
C ASN A 103 -9.95 -1.79 27.31
N ARG A 104 -10.32 -2.66 28.27
CA ARG A 104 -9.73 -2.66 29.62
C ARG A 104 -8.24 -2.93 29.65
N GLY A 105 -7.72 -3.72 28.70
CA GLY A 105 -6.30 -4.01 28.55
C GLY A 105 -5.48 -2.87 27.96
N VAL A 106 -6.10 -2.01 27.17
CA VAL A 106 -5.47 -0.97 26.35
C VAL A 106 -5.60 0.41 26.96
N GLU A 107 -6.79 0.79 27.43
CA GLU A 107 -7.05 2.12 28.01
C GLU A 107 -6.40 2.29 29.38
N ARG A 108 -5.71 3.40 29.60
CA ARG A 108 -5.08 3.79 30.87
C ARG A 108 -5.53 5.20 31.24
N GLU A 109 -5.47 5.55 32.55
CA GLU A 109 -5.77 6.89 33.03
C GLU A 109 -4.85 7.96 32.41
N GLU A 110 -3.58 7.60 32.16
CA GLU A 110 -2.64 8.43 31.43
C GLU A 110 -2.56 7.95 29.97
N ASP A 111 -3.00 8.78 29.04
CA ASP A 111 -3.01 8.51 27.60
C ASP A 111 -1.66 8.02 27.05
N GLU A 112 -0.55 8.53 27.60
CA GLU A 112 0.82 8.17 27.16
C GLU A 112 1.22 6.73 27.52
N ASN A 113 0.55 6.12 28.48
CA ASN A 113 0.77 4.74 28.92
C ASN A 113 -0.24 3.76 28.32
N GLN A 114 -0.99 4.18 27.31
CA GLN A 114 -1.90 3.31 26.56
C GLN A 114 -1.12 2.11 26.02
N GLY A 115 -1.55 0.90 26.40
CA GLY A 115 -0.94 -0.34 25.97
C GLY A 115 -1.17 -0.64 24.48
N ALA A 116 -0.35 -1.49 23.91
CA ALA A 116 -0.56 -1.99 22.56
C ALA A 116 -1.89 -2.76 22.47
N GLY A 117 -2.66 -2.50 21.42
CA GLY A 117 -3.97 -3.13 21.19
C GLY A 117 -3.90 -4.61 20.85
N ASP A 118 -2.72 -5.11 20.49
CA ASP A 118 -2.45 -6.51 20.22
C ASP A 118 -0.97 -6.83 20.49
N GLN A 119 -0.65 -8.10 20.56
CA GLN A 119 0.71 -8.60 20.45
C GLN A 119 1.11 -8.70 18.99
N GLY A 120 2.41 -8.59 18.69
CA GLY A 120 2.88 -8.80 17.31
C GLY A 120 4.30 -8.29 17.10
N MET A 121 4.78 -8.50 15.88
CA MET A 121 6.03 -7.96 15.37
C MET A 121 5.77 -7.20 14.10
N MET A 122 6.32 -6.00 13.97
CA MET A 122 6.17 -5.12 12.83
C MET A 122 7.54 -4.78 12.28
N PHE A 123 7.59 -4.56 10.96
CA PHE A 123 8.84 -4.34 10.24
C PHE A 123 8.77 -3.07 9.41
N GLY A 124 9.89 -2.34 9.41
CA GLY A 124 10.18 -1.28 8.47
C GLY A 124 11.44 -1.61 7.69
N TYR A 125 11.46 -1.26 6.42
CA TYR A 125 12.61 -1.45 5.55
C TYR A 125 12.83 -0.20 4.71
N ALA A 126 14.08 0.10 4.39
CA ALA A 126 14.49 1.10 3.43
C ALA A 126 15.80 0.68 2.77
N CYS A 127 16.00 1.08 1.54
CA CYS A 127 17.25 0.92 0.79
C CYS A 127 17.50 2.15 -0.10
N ASN A 128 18.74 2.34 -0.52
CA ASN A 128 19.12 3.46 -1.37
C ASN A 128 18.98 3.16 -2.87
N GLU A 129 18.17 2.16 -3.26
CA GLU A 129 17.99 1.78 -4.67
C GLU A 129 17.25 2.85 -5.47
N THR A 130 16.23 3.48 -4.88
CA THR A 130 15.42 4.55 -5.48
C THR A 130 15.43 5.81 -4.62
N GLU A 131 14.97 6.93 -5.17
CA GLU A 131 14.82 8.20 -4.44
C GLU A 131 13.77 8.13 -3.32
N ASN A 132 12.83 7.17 -3.45
CA ASN A 132 11.81 6.89 -2.43
C ASN A 132 12.32 5.97 -1.32
N TYR A 133 13.59 5.53 -1.39
CA TYR A 133 14.18 4.56 -0.47
C TYR A 133 13.42 3.22 -0.46
N MET A 134 12.98 2.79 -1.65
CA MET A 134 12.26 1.55 -1.89
C MET A 134 13.06 0.61 -2.79
N PRO A 135 12.82 -0.72 -2.70
CA PRO A 135 13.35 -1.67 -3.68
C PRO A 135 12.86 -1.31 -5.08
N VAL A 136 13.78 -1.19 -6.04
CA VAL A 136 13.44 -0.77 -7.41
C VAL A 136 12.49 -1.76 -8.11
N SER A 137 12.55 -3.04 -7.78
CA SER A 137 11.64 -4.05 -8.32
C SER A 137 10.18 -3.79 -7.97
N LEU A 138 9.90 -3.40 -6.72
CA LEU A 138 8.55 -3.06 -6.27
C LEU A 138 8.13 -1.67 -6.74
N ASP A 139 9.00 -0.67 -6.56
CA ASP A 139 8.69 0.73 -6.91
C ASP A 139 8.28 0.83 -8.39
N LEU A 140 9.03 0.15 -9.28
CA LEU A 140 8.70 0.09 -10.69
C LEU A 140 7.41 -0.70 -10.97
N ALA A 141 7.17 -1.82 -10.28
CA ALA A 141 5.94 -2.59 -10.43
C ALA A 141 4.70 -1.76 -10.04
N GLN A 142 4.78 -1.00 -8.93
CA GLN A 142 3.71 -0.10 -8.49
C GLN A 142 3.51 1.07 -9.46
N LEU A 143 4.58 1.67 -9.95
CA LEU A 143 4.51 2.77 -10.91
C LEU A 143 3.87 2.33 -12.24
N ILE A 144 4.17 1.13 -12.74
CA ILE A 144 3.53 0.54 -13.92
C ILE A 144 2.02 0.44 -13.70
N MET A 145 1.57 -0.08 -12.55
CA MET A 145 0.15 -0.23 -12.25
C MET A 145 -0.56 1.10 -12.10
N LYS A 146 0.06 2.06 -11.42
CA LYS A 146 -0.48 3.41 -11.27
C LYS A 146 -0.62 4.10 -12.63
N THR A 147 0.42 4.07 -13.45
CA THR A 147 0.42 4.69 -14.79
C THR A 147 -0.63 4.05 -15.71
N LEU A 148 -0.79 2.72 -15.66
CA LEU A 148 -1.83 2.02 -16.41
C LEU A 148 -3.24 2.46 -16.00
N ALA A 149 -3.48 2.63 -14.70
CA ALA A 149 -4.76 3.11 -14.19
C ALA A 149 -5.01 4.59 -14.57
N ASP A 150 -3.98 5.43 -14.56
CA ASP A 150 -4.08 6.82 -15.01
C ASP A 150 -4.47 6.89 -16.50
N ILE A 151 -3.83 6.09 -17.38
CA ILE A 151 -4.19 5.96 -18.81
C ILE A 151 -5.64 5.53 -18.96
N ARG A 152 -6.07 4.49 -18.23
CA ARG A 152 -7.46 4.01 -18.25
C ARG A 152 -8.47 5.12 -17.86
N LYS A 153 -8.19 5.85 -16.79
CA LYS A 153 -9.06 6.93 -16.27
C LYS A 153 -9.10 8.15 -17.18
N GLU A 154 -8.02 8.45 -17.89
CA GLU A 154 -8.00 9.51 -18.90
C GLU A 154 -8.90 9.19 -20.10
N GLY A 155 -9.06 7.91 -20.45
CA GLY A 155 -9.95 7.45 -21.53
C GLY A 155 -9.57 7.94 -22.90
N LYS A 156 -8.30 8.25 -23.17
CA LYS A 156 -7.79 8.77 -24.43
C LYS A 156 -7.00 7.73 -25.23
N GLU A 157 -6.13 7.01 -24.54
CA GLU A 157 -5.29 5.94 -25.06
C GLU A 157 -5.67 4.63 -24.40
N MET A 158 -5.41 3.49 -25.04
CA MET A 158 -5.73 2.15 -24.51
C MET A 158 -7.16 2.08 -23.92
N THR A 159 -8.15 2.61 -24.65
CA THR A 159 -9.55 2.79 -24.18
C THR A 159 -10.28 1.49 -23.86
N TYR A 160 -9.70 0.35 -24.24
CA TYR A 160 -10.17 -1.00 -23.94
C TYR A 160 -9.80 -1.50 -22.53
N LEU A 161 -9.00 -0.74 -21.75
CA LEU A 161 -8.57 -1.16 -20.41
C LEU A 161 -9.74 -1.21 -19.43
N ARG A 162 -9.77 -2.29 -18.64
CA ARG A 162 -10.66 -2.49 -17.49
C ARG A 162 -9.88 -2.33 -16.18
N PRO A 163 -10.55 -2.26 -15.00
CA PRO A 163 -9.89 -1.88 -13.76
C PRO A 163 -8.85 -2.87 -13.22
N ASP A 164 -9.00 -4.19 -13.45
CA ASP A 164 -8.12 -5.21 -12.88
C ASP A 164 -6.84 -5.39 -13.67
N SER A 165 -5.70 -5.38 -12.99
CA SER A 165 -4.41 -5.69 -13.59
C SER A 165 -3.35 -6.05 -12.55
N LYS A 166 -2.29 -6.73 -13.01
CA LYS A 166 -1.14 -7.15 -12.22
C LYS A 166 0.14 -6.87 -12.99
N SER A 167 1.20 -6.49 -12.28
CA SER A 167 2.56 -6.39 -12.82
C SER A 167 3.56 -7.16 -11.97
N GLN A 168 4.62 -7.64 -12.60
CA GLN A 168 5.78 -8.19 -11.92
C GLN A 168 7.03 -7.66 -12.61
N VAL A 169 7.99 -7.20 -11.85
CA VAL A 169 9.28 -6.73 -12.35
C VAL A 169 10.39 -7.57 -11.75
N THR A 170 11.24 -8.10 -12.61
CA THR A 170 12.43 -8.87 -12.25
C THR A 170 13.67 -8.04 -12.54
N ILE A 171 14.48 -7.83 -11.52
CA ILE A 171 15.75 -7.10 -11.59
C ILE A 171 16.90 -8.07 -11.40
N GLU A 172 17.96 -7.91 -12.21
CA GLU A 172 19.23 -8.55 -11.96
C GLU A 172 20.06 -7.70 -11.00
N TYR A 173 20.53 -8.35 -9.93
CA TYR A 173 21.39 -7.75 -8.89
C TYR A 173 22.77 -8.37 -8.92
N SER A 174 23.80 -7.58 -8.60
CA SER A 174 25.11 -8.12 -8.24
C SER A 174 25.08 -8.84 -6.89
N ASP A 175 26.13 -9.63 -6.57
CA ASP A 175 26.27 -10.25 -5.25
C ASP A 175 26.33 -9.22 -4.10
N ASP A 176 26.61 -7.94 -4.39
CA ASP A 176 26.63 -6.82 -3.44
C ASP A 176 25.25 -6.14 -3.31
N ASN A 177 24.17 -6.78 -3.77
CA ASN A 177 22.81 -6.22 -3.75
C ASN A 177 22.63 -4.91 -4.55
N ILE A 178 23.41 -4.68 -5.61
CA ILE A 178 23.28 -3.51 -6.46
C ILE A 178 22.47 -3.88 -7.71
N PRO A 179 21.35 -3.17 -8.01
CA PRO A 179 20.57 -3.39 -9.21
C PRO A 179 21.44 -3.11 -10.46
N GLN A 180 21.42 -4.02 -11.44
CA GLN A 180 22.24 -3.95 -12.65
C GLN A 180 21.39 -3.65 -13.89
N ARG A 181 20.26 -4.35 -14.05
CA ARG A 181 19.34 -4.17 -15.18
C ARG A 181 17.97 -4.77 -14.88
N ILE A 182 16.99 -4.31 -15.63
CA ILE A 182 15.68 -4.95 -15.69
C ILE A 182 15.79 -6.16 -16.61
N ASP A 183 15.48 -7.36 -16.09
CA ASP A 183 15.48 -8.59 -16.87
C ASP A 183 14.11 -8.86 -17.51
N THR A 184 13.04 -8.73 -16.72
CA THR A 184 11.70 -9.12 -17.17
C THR A 184 10.64 -8.19 -16.61
N ILE A 185 9.65 -7.85 -17.43
CA ILE A 185 8.41 -7.19 -17.04
C ILE A 185 7.24 -8.08 -17.47
N VAL A 186 6.43 -8.53 -16.50
CA VAL A 186 5.17 -9.22 -16.72
C VAL A 186 4.03 -8.27 -16.47
N LEU A 187 3.07 -8.20 -17.37
CA LEU A 187 1.85 -7.41 -17.22
C LEU A 187 0.64 -8.25 -17.61
N SER A 188 -0.32 -8.37 -16.72
CA SER A 188 -1.65 -8.92 -17.02
C SER A 188 -2.68 -7.82 -16.78
N THR A 189 -3.43 -7.45 -17.81
CA THR A 189 -4.46 -6.40 -17.72
C THR A 189 -5.78 -6.88 -18.27
N GLN A 190 -6.85 -6.62 -17.51
CA GLN A 190 -8.22 -6.83 -17.95
C GLN A 190 -8.56 -5.85 -19.07
N HIS A 191 -9.28 -6.32 -20.09
CA HIS A 191 -9.62 -5.53 -21.28
C HIS A 191 -11.02 -5.89 -21.84
N ASP A 192 -11.58 -5.00 -22.65
CA ASP A 192 -12.78 -5.26 -23.43
C ASP A 192 -12.48 -6.22 -24.60
N ASP A 193 -13.53 -6.85 -25.15
CA ASP A 193 -13.48 -7.53 -26.46
C ASP A 193 -13.61 -6.50 -27.58
N PHE A 194 -12.46 -5.89 -27.97
CA PHE A 194 -12.45 -4.68 -28.79
C PHE A 194 -12.04 -4.89 -30.27
N ILE A 195 -11.55 -6.08 -30.66
CA ILE A 195 -11.25 -6.42 -32.04
C ILE A 195 -12.07 -7.64 -32.45
N LYS A 196 -12.74 -7.52 -33.61
CA LYS A 196 -13.58 -8.59 -34.17
C LYS A 196 -13.03 -9.03 -35.54
N LYS A 197 -13.13 -10.34 -35.83
CA LYS A 197 -12.92 -10.91 -37.15
C LYS A 197 -14.03 -10.49 -38.13
N SER A 198 -13.82 -10.68 -39.41
CA SER A 198 -14.82 -10.38 -40.46
C SER A 198 -16.14 -11.15 -40.29
N ASN A 199 -16.13 -12.28 -39.59
CA ASN A 199 -17.31 -13.10 -39.27
C ASN A 199 -18.04 -12.67 -38.00
N GLY A 200 -17.54 -11.61 -37.29
CA GLY A 200 -18.11 -11.08 -36.07
C GLY A 200 -17.63 -11.75 -34.76
N GLU A 201 -16.83 -12.81 -34.85
CA GLU A 201 -16.17 -13.42 -33.69
C GLU A 201 -15.04 -12.56 -33.15
N ASP A 202 -14.66 -12.76 -31.90
CA ASP A 202 -13.50 -12.10 -31.29
C ASP A 202 -12.21 -12.50 -31.99
N ASP A 203 -11.32 -11.54 -32.20
CA ASP A 203 -9.96 -11.76 -32.69
C ASP A 203 -8.96 -11.64 -31.54
N ASP A 204 -8.87 -12.70 -30.74
CA ASP A 204 -8.02 -12.74 -29.54
C ASP A 204 -6.54 -12.48 -29.85
N ASP A 205 -6.02 -13.03 -30.94
CA ASP A 205 -4.62 -12.84 -31.35
C ASP A 205 -4.33 -11.37 -31.70
N ALA A 206 -5.24 -10.74 -32.47
CA ALA A 206 -5.10 -9.33 -32.83
C ALA A 206 -5.22 -8.41 -31.58
N MET A 207 -6.14 -8.73 -30.66
CA MET A 207 -6.25 -8.00 -29.38
C MET A 207 -4.99 -8.10 -28.54
N LEU A 208 -4.44 -9.30 -28.37
CA LEU A 208 -3.22 -9.54 -27.59
C LEU A 208 -2.01 -8.85 -28.22
N ALA A 209 -1.88 -8.91 -29.55
CA ALA A 209 -0.83 -8.20 -30.27
C ALA A 209 -0.93 -6.68 -30.05
N LYS A 210 -2.15 -6.12 -30.14
CA LYS A 210 -2.40 -4.69 -29.91
C LYS A 210 -2.09 -4.28 -28.48
N ILE A 211 -2.54 -5.04 -27.47
CA ILE A 211 -2.26 -4.75 -26.05
C ILE A 211 -0.74 -4.75 -25.82
N ARG A 212 -0.02 -5.74 -26.36
CA ARG A 212 1.44 -5.82 -26.24
C ARG A 212 2.13 -4.62 -26.89
N GLU A 213 1.71 -4.24 -28.09
CA GLU A 213 2.22 -3.05 -28.79
C GLU A 213 2.02 -1.79 -27.96
N ASP A 214 0.82 -1.56 -27.42
CA ASP A 214 0.49 -0.39 -26.62
C ASP A 214 1.22 -0.36 -25.28
N VAL A 215 1.42 -1.49 -24.63
CA VAL A 215 2.24 -1.58 -23.42
C VAL A 215 3.67 -1.10 -23.71
N ILE A 216 4.29 -1.54 -24.82
CA ILE A 216 5.66 -1.18 -25.16
C ILE A 216 5.76 0.28 -25.65
N ASN A 217 4.79 0.75 -26.43
CA ASN A 217 4.88 2.04 -27.14
C ASN A 217 4.17 3.19 -26.43
N ILE A 218 3.26 2.91 -25.48
CA ILE A 218 2.50 3.94 -24.72
C ILE A 218 2.82 3.85 -23.23
N LEU A 219 2.56 2.70 -22.58
CA LEU A 219 2.68 2.57 -21.15
C LEU A 219 4.13 2.72 -20.68
N ILE A 220 5.07 1.94 -21.23
CA ILE A 220 6.48 1.96 -20.79
C ILE A 220 7.14 3.34 -21.00
N PRO A 221 7.00 4.01 -22.16
CA PRO A 221 7.49 5.37 -22.33
C PRO A 221 6.92 6.34 -21.29
N ARG A 222 5.62 6.24 -20.97
CA ARG A 222 4.98 7.09 -19.96
C ARG A 222 5.50 6.80 -18.54
N VAL A 223 5.72 5.53 -18.19
CA VAL A 223 6.38 5.12 -16.93
C VAL A 223 7.77 5.76 -16.83
N LYS A 224 8.57 5.72 -17.90
CA LYS A 224 9.92 6.28 -17.93
C LYS A 224 9.96 7.79 -17.63
N THR A 225 8.91 8.55 -17.91
CA THR A 225 8.87 9.99 -17.61
C THR A 225 8.84 10.31 -16.11
N HIS A 226 8.55 9.31 -15.28
CA HIS A 226 8.46 9.45 -13.81
C HIS A 226 9.69 8.91 -13.08
N LEU A 227 10.68 8.38 -13.81
CA LEU A 227 11.84 7.71 -13.24
C LEU A 227 13.05 8.65 -13.18
N SER A 228 13.89 8.47 -12.17
CA SER A 228 15.20 9.13 -12.10
C SER A 228 16.18 8.50 -13.09
N ASP A 229 17.25 9.24 -13.42
CA ASP A 229 18.33 8.76 -14.31
C ASP A 229 18.93 7.44 -13.82
N LYS A 230 19.03 7.25 -12.50
CA LYS A 230 19.53 6.03 -11.88
C LYS A 230 18.67 4.81 -12.25
N VAL A 231 17.36 4.94 -12.19
CA VAL A 231 16.43 3.85 -12.53
C VAL A 231 16.30 3.71 -14.04
N LEU A 232 16.33 4.82 -14.81
CA LEU A 232 16.32 4.79 -16.26
C LEU A 232 17.52 4.00 -16.83
N ALA A 233 18.69 4.10 -16.19
CA ALA A 233 19.89 3.37 -16.61
C ALA A 233 19.74 1.82 -16.52
N LEU A 234 18.75 1.32 -15.76
CA LEU A 234 18.46 -0.12 -15.70
C LEU A 234 17.67 -0.65 -16.88
N PHE A 235 17.08 0.24 -17.71
CA PHE A 235 16.39 -0.15 -18.93
C PHE A 235 17.40 -0.45 -20.02
N ASN A 236 17.18 -1.54 -20.74
CA ASN A 236 17.99 -2.01 -21.86
C ASN A 236 17.10 -2.63 -22.93
N ASP A 237 17.68 -2.99 -24.07
CA ASP A 237 16.96 -3.56 -25.22
C ASP A 237 16.60 -5.04 -25.05
N ASP A 238 17.18 -5.73 -24.05
CA ASP A 238 17.01 -7.17 -23.82
C ASP A 238 15.89 -7.48 -22.80
N ILE A 239 15.10 -6.48 -22.41
CA ILE A 239 13.99 -6.70 -21.47
C ILE A 239 12.96 -7.66 -22.09
N LYS A 240 12.64 -8.72 -21.35
CA LYS A 240 11.58 -9.67 -21.71
C LYS A 240 10.23 -9.13 -21.27
N TYR A 241 9.35 -8.88 -22.24
CA TYR A 241 7.97 -8.44 -21.95
C TYR A 241 7.00 -9.60 -22.11
N PHE A 242 6.32 -9.99 -21.03
CA PHE A 242 5.20 -10.92 -21.01
C PHE A 242 3.91 -10.16 -20.75
N VAL A 243 3.12 -9.93 -21.80
CA VAL A 243 1.86 -9.17 -21.72
C VAL A 243 0.71 -10.14 -21.97
N ASN A 244 -0.21 -10.25 -21.00
CA ASN A 244 -1.33 -11.21 -20.99
C ASN A 244 -0.89 -12.63 -21.43
N PRO A 245 0.12 -13.23 -20.79
CA PRO A 245 0.73 -14.48 -21.28
C PRO A 245 -0.22 -15.69 -21.27
N THR A 246 -1.31 -15.62 -20.52
CA THR A 246 -2.36 -16.66 -20.50
C THR A 246 -3.41 -16.47 -21.58
N GLY A 247 -3.33 -15.38 -22.37
CA GLY A 247 -4.29 -15.05 -23.40
C GLY A 247 -5.30 -13.97 -22.98
N LYS A 248 -6.50 -14.02 -23.53
CA LYS A 248 -7.61 -13.10 -23.28
C LYS A 248 -7.95 -12.94 -21.80
N PHE A 249 -8.08 -11.70 -21.32
CA PHE A 249 -8.42 -11.38 -19.93
C PHE A 249 -9.60 -10.40 -19.86
N VAL A 250 -10.80 -10.84 -20.21
CA VAL A 250 -12.03 -10.06 -20.17
C VAL A 250 -12.75 -10.26 -18.84
N ILE A 251 -12.78 -11.50 -18.32
CA ILE A 251 -13.34 -11.79 -16.99
C ILE A 251 -12.27 -11.53 -15.95
N GLY A 252 -12.49 -10.54 -15.10
CA GLY A 252 -11.55 -10.11 -14.05
C GLY A 252 -12.26 -9.33 -12.95
N GLY A 253 -11.49 -8.74 -12.06
CA GLY A 253 -12.02 -8.07 -10.88
C GLY A 253 -12.77 -9.03 -9.95
N PRO A 254 -13.67 -8.54 -9.08
CA PRO A 254 -14.42 -9.38 -8.15
C PRO A 254 -15.30 -10.47 -8.80
N HIS A 255 -15.57 -10.35 -10.12
CA HIS A 255 -16.24 -11.42 -10.86
C HIS A 255 -15.29 -12.58 -11.21
N GLY A 256 -14.04 -12.28 -11.49
CA GLY A 256 -13.03 -13.28 -11.83
C GLY A 256 -12.46 -14.00 -10.61
N ASP A 257 -12.25 -13.28 -9.53
CA ASP A 257 -11.69 -13.80 -8.29
C ASP A 257 -12.22 -13.02 -7.07
N THR A 258 -12.28 -13.68 -5.94
CA THR A 258 -12.73 -13.11 -4.67
C THR A 258 -11.63 -12.27 -4.04
N GLY A 259 -12.00 -11.09 -3.50
CA GLY A 259 -11.10 -10.21 -2.76
C GLY A 259 -11.44 -10.08 -1.29
N LEU A 260 -10.40 -9.96 -0.47
CA LEU A 260 -10.51 -9.68 0.97
C LEU A 260 -9.49 -8.62 1.38
N THR A 261 -9.86 -7.84 2.41
CA THR A 261 -8.95 -6.91 3.07
C THR A 261 -7.72 -7.64 3.62
N GLY A 262 -6.52 -7.07 3.37
CA GLY A 262 -5.28 -7.57 3.95
C GLY A 262 -4.66 -8.79 3.26
N ARG A 263 -5.04 -9.12 2.01
CA ARG A 263 -4.44 -10.21 1.23
C ARG A 263 -3.32 -9.80 0.30
N LYS A 264 -2.94 -8.52 0.26
CA LYS A 264 -1.85 -7.99 -0.58
C LYS A 264 -0.78 -7.27 0.24
N ILE A 265 -0.54 -7.76 1.46
CA ILE A 265 0.36 -7.13 2.44
C ILE A 265 1.82 -7.00 1.98
N ILE A 266 2.29 -7.89 1.12
CA ILE A 266 3.64 -7.82 0.56
C ILE A 266 3.72 -6.74 -0.53
N VAL A 267 2.68 -6.60 -1.34
CA VAL A 267 2.54 -5.48 -2.32
C VAL A 267 2.43 -4.15 -1.58
N ASP A 268 1.74 -4.13 -0.44
CA ASP A 268 1.55 -2.93 0.38
C ASP A 268 2.84 -2.43 1.02
N THR A 269 3.85 -3.30 1.19
CA THR A 269 5.08 -3.00 1.93
C THR A 269 6.33 -2.98 1.05
N TYR A 270 7.08 -4.08 0.94
CA TYR A 270 8.44 -4.06 0.37
C TYR A 270 8.66 -5.08 -0.75
N GLY A 271 7.59 -5.72 -1.27
CA GLY A 271 7.67 -6.64 -2.42
C GLY A 271 8.56 -7.87 -2.17
N GLY A 272 8.76 -8.26 -0.90
CA GLY A 272 9.59 -9.41 -0.51
C GLY A 272 11.04 -9.09 -0.16
N LYS A 273 11.52 -7.86 -0.37
CA LYS A 273 12.88 -7.43 0.09
C LYS A 273 12.93 -7.24 1.60
N GLY A 274 11.92 -6.63 2.19
CA GLY A 274 11.76 -6.51 3.64
C GLY A 274 10.82 -7.58 4.19
N ALA A 275 11.03 -7.99 5.44
CA ALA A 275 10.12 -8.87 6.17
C ALA A 275 8.77 -8.20 6.44
N HIS A 276 7.75 -9.01 6.78
CA HIS A 276 6.42 -8.58 7.18
C HIS A 276 5.93 -9.36 8.40
N GLY A 277 5.25 -8.70 9.33
CA GLY A 277 4.74 -9.33 10.55
C GLY A 277 3.47 -10.16 10.38
N GLY A 278 2.78 -10.02 9.22
CA GLY A 278 1.58 -10.77 8.87
C GLY A 278 0.27 -10.00 9.09
N GLY A 279 0.27 -8.89 9.86
CA GLY A 279 -0.92 -8.10 10.13
C GLY A 279 -1.36 -7.25 8.92
N ALA A 280 -2.65 -7.25 8.60
CA ALA A 280 -3.25 -6.36 7.62
C ALA A 280 -3.24 -4.91 8.11
N PHE A 281 -3.18 -3.93 7.19
CA PHE A 281 -3.21 -2.51 7.49
C PHE A 281 -4.59 -1.89 7.28
N SER A 282 -5.18 -2.09 6.09
CA SER A 282 -6.44 -1.46 5.70
C SER A 282 -7.58 -1.79 6.65
N GLY A 283 -8.44 -0.80 6.93
CA GLY A 283 -9.56 -0.90 7.85
C GLY A 283 -9.23 -0.76 9.33
N LYS A 284 -7.95 -0.72 9.71
CA LYS A 284 -7.47 -0.59 11.08
C LYS A 284 -7.08 0.86 11.40
N ASP A 285 -7.60 1.42 12.51
CA ASP A 285 -7.16 2.70 13.05
C ASP A 285 -5.80 2.61 13.74
N SER A 286 -5.23 3.77 14.12
CA SER A 286 -3.88 3.90 14.69
C SER A 286 -3.65 3.19 16.02
N SER A 287 -4.69 2.77 16.75
CA SER A 287 -4.55 2.00 17.98
C SER A 287 -4.06 0.56 17.73
N LYS A 288 -4.19 0.05 16.50
CA LYS A 288 -3.72 -1.25 16.07
C LYS A 288 -2.27 -1.13 15.62
N VAL A 289 -1.37 -1.69 16.43
CA VAL A 289 0.09 -1.63 16.22
C VAL A 289 0.54 -2.29 14.91
N ASP A 290 -0.22 -3.25 14.39
CA ASP A 290 0.01 -3.83 13.05
C ASP A 290 0.22 -2.75 11.99
N ARG A 291 -0.55 -1.68 12.05
CA ARG A 291 -0.48 -0.56 11.12
C ARG A 291 0.43 0.55 11.63
N SER A 292 0.18 1.08 12.82
CA SER A 292 0.89 2.25 13.34
C SER A 292 2.38 1.99 13.53
N ALA A 293 2.75 0.85 14.10
CA ALA A 293 4.15 0.51 14.33
C ALA A 293 4.89 0.08 13.05
N ALA A 294 4.18 -0.49 12.05
CA ALA A 294 4.78 -0.72 10.73
C ALA A 294 5.14 0.61 10.05
N TYR A 295 4.31 1.64 10.18
CA TYR A 295 4.63 2.98 9.69
C TYR A 295 5.77 3.63 10.46
N ALA A 296 5.81 3.47 11.80
CA ALA A 296 6.89 4.01 12.62
C ALA A 296 8.24 3.34 12.29
N THR A 297 8.27 2.03 12.10
CA THR A 297 9.50 1.32 11.72
C THR A 297 9.96 1.70 10.30
N ARG A 298 9.03 1.94 9.35
CA ARG A 298 9.37 2.51 8.04
C ARG A 298 9.98 3.90 8.17
N TYR A 299 9.38 4.77 8.96
CA TYR A 299 9.90 6.11 9.21
C TYR A 299 11.32 6.09 9.74
N ILE A 300 11.61 5.20 10.70
CA ILE A 300 12.96 5.01 11.24
C ILE A 300 13.91 4.51 10.16
N ALA A 301 13.60 3.38 9.50
CA ALA A 301 14.47 2.79 8.49
C ALA A 301 14.82 3.79 7.37
N LYS A 302 13.82 4.54 6.89
CA LYS A 302 14.01 5.54 5.84
C LYS A 302 14.93 6.67 6.28
N ASN A 303 14.72 7.25 7.46
CA ASN A 303 15.56 8.32 7.98
C ASN A 303 16.99 7.84 8.25
N MET A 304 17.19 6.61 8.74
CA MET A 304 18.50 6.02 8.97
C MET A 304 19.29 5.84 7.67
N VAL A 305 18.66 5.30 6.62
CA VAL A 305 19.29 5.14 5.29
C VAL A 305 19.56 6.52 4.66
N ALA A 306 18.62 7.44 4.74
CA ALA A 306 18.79 8.80 4.23
C ALA A 306 19.89 9.59 4.96
N ALA A 307 20.10 9.31 6.24
CA ALA A 307 21.20 9.89 7.01
C ALA A 307 22.57 9.29 6.64
N GLY A 308 22.61 8.19 5.89
CA GLY A 308 23.84 7.51 5.49
C GLY A 308 24.38 6.53 6.52
N VAL A 309 23.55 6.05 7.47
CA VAL A 309 23.96 5.03 8.44
C VAL A 309 24.23 3.69 7.76
N ALA A 310 23.44 3.34 6.75
CA ALA A 310 23.61 2.14 5.95
C ALA A 310 22.99 2.34 4.56
N ASP A 311 23.36 1.50 3.57
CA ASP A 311 22.71 1.49 2.25
C ASP A 311 21.32 0.85 2.26
N GLU A 312 21.10 -0.07 3.19
CA GLU A 312 19.80 -0.70 3.45
C GLU A 312 19.66 -1.02 4.93
N MET A 313 18.42 -1.02 5.41
CA MET A 313 18.14 -1.29 6.83
C MET A 313 16.76 -1.90 7.00
N LEU A 314 16.70 -2.99 7.77
CA LEU A 314 15.49 -3.56 8.33
C LEU A 314 15.40 -3.20 9.81
N VAL A 315 14.26 -2.70 10.24
CA VAL A 315 13.93 -2.43 11.65
C VAL A 315 12.72 -3.27 12.03
N GLN A 316 12.85 -4.09 13.08
CA GLN A 316 11.73 -4.81 13.69
C GLN A 316 11.42 -4.20 15.04
N VAL A 317 10.13 -4.08 15.35
CA VAL A 317 9.64 -3.81 16.70
C VAL A 317 8.61 -4.87 17.08
N SER A 318 8.56 -5.26 18.37
CA SER A 318 7.55 -6.19 18.85
C SER A 318 6.86 -5.66 20.10
N TYR A 319 5.57 -6.01 20.25
CA TYR A 319 4.73 -5.62 21.38
C TYR A 319 4.08 -6.83 22.05
N ALA A 320 3.79 -6.66 23.34
CA ALA A 320 2.86 -7.49 24.08
C ALA A 320 1.55 -6.73 24.27
N ILE A 321 0.42 -7.41 24.16
CA ILE A 321 -0.90 -6.80 24.35
C ILE A 321 -0.98 -6.11 25.70
N GLY A 322 -1.52 -4.90 25.75
CA GLY A 322 -1.70 -4.11 26.98
C GLY A 322 -0.40 -3.50 27.57
N VAL A 323 0.75 -3.68 26.89
CA VAL A 323 2.04 -3.08 27.29
C VAL A 323 2.38 -1.94 26.33
N ALA A 324 2.72 -0.76 26.85
CA ALA A 324 3.03 0.42 26.03
C ALA A 324 4.45 0.33 25.42
N GLU A 325 5.43 -0.07 26.22
CA GLU A 325 6.81 -0.16 25.74
C GLU A 325 7.00 -1.37 24.81
N PRO A 326 7.77 -1.23 23.70
CA PRO A 326 8.15 -2.36 22.89
C PRO A 326 8.89 -3.44 23.70
N VAL A 327 8.59 -4.71 23.43
CA VAL A 327 9.30 -5.85 24.02
C VAL A 327 10.70 -5.96 23.45
N SER A 328 10.87 -5.66 22.16
CA SER A 328 12.18 -5.70 21.50
C SER A 328 12.24 -4.76 20.31
N ILE A 329 13.47 -4.30 20.02
CA ILE A 329 13.85 -3.60 18.78
C ILE A 329 15.03 -4.36 18.20
N TYR A 330 14.92 -4.75 16.93
CA TYR A 330 15.97 -5.43 16.18
C TYR A 330 16.28 -4.67 14.90
N VAL A 331 17.56 -4.60 14.54
CA VAL A 331 18.07 -3.96 13.33
C VAL A 331 18.91 -4.97 12.56
N ASN A 332 18.81 -4.90 11.23
CA ASN A 332 19.72 -5.60 10.32
C ASN A 332 20.11 -4.65 9.18
N THR A 333 21.39 -4.34 9.07
CA THR A 333 21.97 -3.54 7.98
C THR A 333 22.49 -4.38 6.83
N TYR A 334 22.31 -5.71 6.90
CA TYR A 334 22.77 -6.67 5.88
C TYR A 334 24.28 -6.58 5.58
N GLY A 335 25.07 -6.11 6.58
CA GLY A 335 26.51 -5.88 6.43
C GLY A 335 26.87 -4.64 5.60
N ARG A 336 25.91 -3.76 5.32
CA ARG A 336 26.08 -2.55 4.52
C ARG A 336 26.05 -1.26 5.35
N SER A 337 26.44 -1.37 6.63
CA SER A 337 26.58 -0.23 7.55
C SER A 337 27.80 0.63 7.17
N HIS A 338 27.65 1.94 7.26
CA HIS A 338 28.74 2.92 7.08
C HIS A 338 29.26 3.47 8.41
N VAL A 339 28.71 3.03 9.54
CA VAL A 339 29.17 3.40 10.88
C VAL A 339 29.89 2.23 11.54
N ASN A 340 30.87 2.52 12.37
CA ASN A 340 31.63 1.50 13.11
C ASN A 340 30.88 1.08 14.38
N MET A 341 29.69 0.51 14.17
CA MET A 341 28.79 0.02 15.23
C MET A 341 28.16 -1.30 14.79
N ALA A 342 27.97 -2.20 15.74
CA ALA A 342 27.16 -3.39 15.49
C ALA A 342 25.67 -3.04 15.37
N ASP A 343 24.89 -3.85 14.64
CA ASP A 343 23.44 -3.63 14.48
C ASP A 343 22.71 -3.56 15.83
N SER A 344 23.18 -4.28 16.85
CA SER A 344 22.63 -4.20 18.22
C SER A 344 22.90 -2.86 18.90
N GLU A 345 23.99 -2.17 18.57
CA GLU A 345 24.30 -0.83 19.09
C GLU A 345 23.47 0.22 18.37
N ILE A 346 23.26 0.05 17.05
CA ILE A 346 22.35 0.87 16.27
C ILE A 346 20.92 0.74 16.82
N ALA A 347 20.45 -0.48 17.15
CA ALA A 347 19.13 -0.70 17.73
C ALA A 347 18.95 0.03 19.08
N LYS A 348 19.97 0.05 19.94
CA LYS A 348 19.95 0.80 21.21
C LYS A 348 19.81 2.30 20.97
N LYS A 349 20.57 2.87 20.03
CA LYS A 349 20.44 4.28 19.68
C LYS A 349 19.05 4.62 19.13
N ILE A 350 18.46 3.74 18.32
CA ILE A 350 17.08 3.92 17.84
C ILE A 350 16.11 3.97 19.02
N ALA A 351 16.24 3.07 20.01
CA ALA A 351 15.42 3.06 21.22
C ALA A 351 15.53 4.37 22.03
N GLU A 352 16.72 5.00 22.04
CA GLU A 352 16.96 6.27 22.73
C GLU A 352 16.38 7.48 21.98
N MET A 353 16.31 7.41 20.63
CA MET A 353 15.95 8.52 19.76
C MET A 353 14.45 8.56 19.44
N PHE A 354 13.77 7.40 19.46
CA PHE A 354 12.38 7.27 19.00
C PHE A 354 11.49 6.70 20.10
N ASP A 355 10.45 7.44 20.45
CA ASP A 355 9.41 6.94 21.34
C ASP A 355 8.44 6.04 20.53
N LEU A 356 8.54 4.74 20.77
CA LEU A 356 7.79 3.71 20.06
C LEU A 356 6.54 3.23 20.83
N ARG A 357 6.13 3.94 21.87
CA ARG A 357 4.85 3.67 22.52
C ARG A 357 3.70 3.97 21.54
N PRO A 358 2.63 3.16 21.49
CA PRO A 358 1.55 3.31 20.49
C PRO A 358 0.98 4.74 20.40
N LYS A 359 0.76 5.40 21.55
CA LYS A 359 0.23 6.76 21.59
C LYS A 359 1.22 7.82 21.09
N ALA A 360 2.52 7.61 21.35
CA ALA A 360 3.57 8.48 20.85
C ALA A 360 3.68 8.38 19.32
N ILE A 361 3.60 7.18 18.76
CA ILE A 361 3.56 6.93 17.30
C ILE A 361 2.35 7.63 16.67
N GLU A 362 1.16 7.42 17.24
CA GLU A 362 -0.08 8.04 16.76
C GLU A 362 0.04 9.55 16.65
N ARG A 363 0.58 10.18 17.69
CA ARG A 363 0.77 11.64 17.77
C ARG A 363 1.85 12.12 16.80
N GLN A 364 3.03 11.45 16.77
CA GLN A 364 4.16 11.82 15.93
C GLN A 364 3.81 11.76 14.44
N LEU A 365 3.13 10.69 14.03
CA LEU A 365 2.75 10.46 12.65
C LEU A 365 1.35 11.01 12.32
N LYS A 366 0.67 11.67 13.26
CA LYS A 366 -0.66 12.29 13.10
C LYS A 366 -1.72 11.32 12.57
N LEU A 367 -1.74 10.08 13.05
CA LEU A 367 -2.53 8.99 12.49
C LEU A 367 -4.04 9.05 12.84
N ARG A 368 -4.53 10.10 13.51
CA ARG A 368 -5.96 10.34 13.75
C ARG A 368 -6.62 11.21 12.67
N GLN A 369 -5.93 11.38 11.53
CA GLN A 369 -6.49 12.05 10.36
C GLN A 369 -7.05 11.04 9.37
N PRO A 370 -8.05 11.41 8.54
CA PRO A 370 -8.60 10.54 7.50
C PRO A 370 -7.66 10.47 6.28
N MET A 371 -6.50 9.82 6.45
CA MET A 371 -5.39 9.74 5.49
C MET A 371 -5.22 8.37 4.83
N PHE A 372 -6.10 7.40 5.13
CA PHE A 372 -5.83 6.00 4.87
C PHE A 372 -6.32 5.51 3.51
N PHE A 373 -7.35 6.13 2.94
CA PHE A 373 -7.86 5.74 1.62
C PHE A 373 -6.75 5.75 0.55
N GLU A 374 -5.87 6.75 0.56
CA GLU A 374 -4.77 6.91 -0.40
C GLU A 374 -3.66 5.86 -0.22
N THR A 375 -3.62 5.17 0.90
CA THR A 375 -2.65 4.09 1.15
C THR A 375 -3.10 2.75 0.56
N ALA A 376 -4.41 2.57 0.39
CA ALA A 376 -5.02 1.28 0.07
C ALA A 376 -4.76 0.77 -1.35
N ALA A 377 -4.07 1.54 -2.20
CA ALA A 377 -3.64 1.12 -3.53
C ALA A 377 -2.24 1.67 -3.86
N TYR A 378 -1.46 0.92 -4.62
CA TYR A 378 -0.10 1.28 -5.08
C TYR A 378 0.92 1.45 -3.95
N GLY A 379 0.77 0.70 -2.86
CA GLY A 379 1.69 0.63 -1.73
C GLY A 379 1.46 1.67 -0.64
N HIS A 380 1.72 1.26 0.59
CA HIS A 380 1.71 2.12 1.77
C HIS A 380 3.03 2.86 1.97
N MET A 381 4.12 2.34 1.39
CA MET A 381 5.48 2.86 1.53
C MET A 381 6.01 3.44 0.21
N GLY A 382 7.03 4.28 0.29
CA GLY A 382 7.65 4.90 -0.87
C GLY A 382 6.82 6.03 -1.50
N ARG A 383 5.84 6.55 -0.78
CA ARG A 383 4.92 7.60 -1.26
C ARG A 383 5.40 8.99 -0.87
N LYS A 384 4.91 9.98 -1.58
CA LYS A 384 5.22 11.38 -1.30
C LYS A 384 4.41 11.89 -0.11
N ASN A 385 5.08 12.43 0.92
CA ASN A 385 4.40 13.20 1.95
C ASN A 385 3.88 14.52 1.35
N GLU A 386 2.58 14.75 1.46
CA GLU A 386 1.94 15.97 0.97
C GLU A 386 0.67 16.30 1.77
N VAL A 387 0.27 17.57 1.71
CA VAL A 387 -0.99 18.03 2.32
C VAL A 387 -2.03 18.18 1.21
N VAL A 388 -3.16 17.49 1.37
CA VAL A 388 -4.29 17.54 0.45
C VAL A 388 -5.54 18.07 1.14
N GLU A 389 -6.47 18.61 0.37
CA GLU A 389 -7.82 18.96 0.86
C GLU A 389 -8.78 17.82 0.55
N LYS A 390 -9.46 17.31 1.57
CA LYS A 390 -10.44 16.22 1.46
C LYS A 390 -11.81 16.71 1.93
N THR A 391 -12.86 16.37 1.18
CA THR A 391 -14.24 16.67 1.53
C THR A 391 -14.99 15.37 1.83
N PHE A 392 -15.55 15.28 3.02
CA PHE A 392 -16.38 14.17 3.46
C PHE A 392 -17.84 14.60 3.49
N THR A 393 -18.71 13.78 2.92
CA THR A 393 -20.16 14.00 2.89
C THR A 393 -20.86 12.90 3.65
N SER A 394 -21.90 13.28 4.42
CA SER A 394 -22.71 12.37 5.21
C SER A 394 -24.20 12.69 4.97
N ARG A 395 -25.09 11.71 5.20
CA ARG A 395 -26.53 11.94 5.26
C ARG A 395 -26.97 12.51 6.61
N TYR A 396 -26.09 12.40 7.61
CA TYR A 396 -26.39 12.68 9.02
C TYR A 396 -25.72 13.96 9.51
N HIS A 397 -24.71 14.45 8.78
CA HIS A 397 -23.91 15.61 9.13
C HIS A 397 -23.70 16.51 7.92
N GLU A 398 -23.41 17.78 8.18
CA GLU A 398 -22.94 18.70 7.14
C GLU A 398 -21.63 18.20 6.54
N ALA A 399 -21.41 18.53 5.25
CA ALA A 399 -20.16 18.21 4.56
C ALA A 399 -18.99 18.88 5.28
N LYS A 400 -17.93 18.11 5.52
CA LYS A 400 -16.72 18.58 6.21
C LYS A 400 -15.54 18.57 5.26
N THR A 401 -14.94 19.74 5.02
CA THR A 401 -13.71 19.88 4.24
C THR A 401 -12.56 20.14 5.20
N MET A 402 -11.47 19.41 5.04
CA MET A 402 -10.30 19.50 5.90
C MET A 402 -9.00 19.25 5.15
N LYS A 403 -7.92 19.89 5.63
CA LYS A 403 -6.57 19.60 5.15
C LYS A 403 -6.02 18.38 5.87
N VAL A 404 -5.53 17.41 5.11
CA VAL A 404 -5.00 16.14 5.61
C VAL A 404 -3.57 15.97 5.11
N GLU A 405 -2.65 15.66 6.02
CA GLU A 405 -1.26 15.38 5.69
C GLU A 405 -1.11 13.86 5.44
N LEU A 406 -0.85 13.50 4.18
CA LEU A 406 -0.71 12.11 3.74
C LEU A 406 0.73 11.60 3.94
N PHE A 407 0.88 10.29 4.16
CA PHE A 407 2.15 9.56 4.21
C PHE A 407 3.19 10.20 5.15
N THR A 408 2.77 10.56 6.36
CA THR A 408 3.61 11.25 7.35
C THR A 408 4.85 10.46 7.76
N TRP A 409 4.83 9.14 7.64
CA TRP A 409 5.97 8.23 7.88
C TRP A 409 7.03 8.26 6.77
N GLU A 410 6.78 8.96 5.68
CA GLU A 410 7.74 9.15 4.60
C GLU A 410 8.58 10.43 4.73
N LYS A 411 8.40 11.22 5.79
CA LYS A 411 9.21 12.41 6.08
C LYS A 411 10.67 12.06 6.37
N LEU A 412 11.55 13.00 6.01
CA LEU A 412 13.00 12.94 6.25
C LEU A 412 13.44 14.01 7.27
N ASP A 413 12.63 14.27 8.27
CA ASP A 413 12.82 15.33 9.27
C ASP A 413 13.70 14.90 10.47
N LYS A 414 14.20 13.65 10.48
CA LYS A 414 15.14 13.15 11.49
C LYS A 414 16.59 12.99 10.99
N VAL A 415 16.83 13.25 9.71
CA VAL A 415 18.15 13.01 9.08
C VAL A 415 19.28 13.73 9.80
N ASP A 416 19.14 15.02 10.11
CA ASP A 416 20.20 15.81 10.74
C ASP A 416 20.45 15.37 12.19
N GLU A 417 19.40 15.03 12.94
CA GLU A 417 19.47 14.50 14.30
C GLU A 417 20.23 13.16 14.31
N ILE A 418 19.90 12.27 13.35
CA ILE A 418 20.56 10.96 13.20
C ILE A 418 22.03 11.16 12.82
N LYS A 419 22.36 12.01 11.84
CA LYS A 419 23.76 12.29 11.49
C LYS A 419 24.56 12.72 12.70
N LYS A 420 24.04 13.65 13.48
CA LYS A 420 24.71 14.09 14.72
C LYS A 420 24.91 12.96 15.73
N ALA A 421 23.88 12.11 15.94
CA ALA A 421 23.93 11.01 16.89
C ALA A 421 24.93 9.92 16.48
N PHE A 422 25.12 9.71 15.16
CA PHE A 422 26.02 8.68 14.61
C PHE A 422 27.39 9.22 14.19
N GLY A 423 27.65 10.54 14.27
CA GLY A 423 28.91 11.15 13.93
C GLY A 423 29.20 11.19 12.42
N LEU A 424 28.13 11.37 11.59
CA LEU A 424 28.16 11.45 10.14
C LEU A 424 28.15 12.90 9.63
#